data_6c21c8cac8a548f98198c16730dec690
#
_entry.id   6c21c8cac8a548f98198c16730dec690
#
_cell.length_a   1.000
_cell.length_b   1.000
_cell.length_c   1.000
_cell.angle_alpha   90.00
_cell.angle_beta   90.00
_cell.angle_gamma   90.00
#
_symmetry.space_group_name_H-M   'P 1'
#
loop_
_entity.id
_entity.type
_entity.pdbx_description
1 polymer ?
#
loop_
_entity_poly.entity_id
_entity_poly.type
_entity_poly.pdbx_seq_one_letter_code
_entity_poly.pdbx_strand_id
1 'polypeptide(L)'
;MKSGIVHELKDKYASEEGLVENSTPEEDADVFFECINTPQDNGAVAWSLGTDRLNIYYNPYTIGSWALGLISISLPFEKYPDLVKEEYQAAPADYAVKIAAYADYSADIYNDGTFVDVSVYPYGADGFANNALRIQIQNKEEEVASQDFNDMYYFNLDAYYVRSGDRHFLHVLTHAENDWTTDNVYEITNGQIHDLGYVEGTPALIRYE
;
A
#
# COMPACT_ATOMS: atom_id res chain seq x y z
N MET A 1 -6.14 -10.37 -16.71
CA MET A 1 -5.51 -9.07 -16.39
C MET A 1 -6.49 -7.89 -16.56
N LYS A 2 -7.01 -7.55 -17.75
CA LYS A 2 -7.89 -6.37 -17.93
C LYS A 2 -9.08 -6.35 -16.98
N SER A 3 -9.76 -7.47 -16.76
CA SER A 3 -10.90 -7.56 -15.84
C SER A 3 -10.54 -7.23 -14.38
N GLY A 4 -9.35 -7.61 -13.94
CA GLY A 4 -8.83 -7.28 -12.61
C GLY A 4 -8.57 -5.78 -12.47
N ILE A 5 -7.90 -5.17 -13.46
CA ILE A 5 -7.67 -3.71 -13.50
C ILE A 5 -8.99 -2.95 -13.47
N VAL A 6 -9.95 -3.33 -14.30
CA VAL A 6 -11.29 -2.71 -14.33
C VAL A 6 -12.00 -2.84 -12.97
N HIS A 7 -11.86 -3.98 -12.30
CA HIS A 7 -12.47 -4.18 -10.98
C HIS A 7 -11.86 -3.24 -9.93
N GLU A 8 -10.54 -3.19 -9.82
CA GLU A 8 -9.86 -2.30 -8.86
C GLU A 8 -10.12 -0.81 -9.18
N LEU A 9 -10.16 -0.43 -10.46
CA LEU A 9 -10.53 0.93 -10.85
C LEU A 9 -11.99 1.28 -10.47
N LYS A 10 -12.94 0.34 -10.59
CA LYS A 10 -14.33 0.57 -10.15
C LYS A 10 -14.43 0.78 -8.64
N ASP A 11 -13.69 0.00 -7.87
CA ASP A 11 -13.64 0.17 -6.43
C ASP A 11 -12.99 1.53 -6.07
N LYS A 12 -11.92 1.92 -6.76
CA LYS A 12 -11.27 3.22 -6.58
C LYS A 12 -12.20 4.39 -6.96
N TYR A 13 -12.92 4.29 -8.07
CA TYR A 13 -13.91 5.30 -8.50
C TYR A 13 -15.07 5.46 -7.53
N ALA A 14 -15.47 4.41 -6.84
CA ALA A 14 -16.51 4.49 -5.82
C ALA A 14 -16.04 5.23 -4.56
N SER A 15 -14.73 5.17 -4.24
CA SER A 15 -14.16 5.73 -3.03
C SER A 15 -13.61 7.16 -3.18
N GLU A 16 -13.32 7.63 -4.41
CA GLU A 16 -12.70 8.95 -4.63
C GLU A 16 -13.57 9.84 -5.54
N GLU A 17 -14.09 10.95 -4.97
CA GLU A 17 -14.75 12.00 -5.74
C GLU A 17 -13.76 12.64 -6.73
N GLY A 18 -14.16 12.78 -7.99
CA GLY A 18 -13.36 13.44 -9.04
C GLY A 18 -12.60 12.51 -9.99
N LEU A 19 -12.67 11.19 -9.84
CA LEU A 19 -12.18 10.23 -10.83
C LEU A 19 -13.14 10.10 -12.05
N VAL A 20 -14.41 10.45 -11.89
CA VAL A 20 -15.51 10.08 -12.80
C VAL A 20 -15.73 11.06 -13.95
N GLU A 21 -15.02 12.18 -14.05
CA GLU A 21 -15.48 13.26 -14.96
C GLU A 21 -15.19 13.07 -16.45
N ASN A 22 -14.23 12.22 -16.86
CA ASN A 22 -13.79 12.17 -18.26
C ASN A 22 -13.56 10.78 -18.87
N SER A 23 -13.57 9.69 -18.11
CA SER A 23 -13.28 8.34 -18.61
C SER A 23 -14.05 7.26 -17.85
N THR A 24 -14.04 6.05 -18.37
CA THR A 24 -14.60 4.86 -17.71
C THR A 24 -13.48 3.96 -17.21
N PRO A 25 -13.70 3.12 -16.18
CA PRO A 25 -12.72 2.14 -15.73
C PRO A 25 -12.20 1.22 -16.84
N GLU A 26 -13.03 0.96 -17.85
CA GLU A 26 -12.67 0.19 -19.03
C GLU A 26 -11.68 0.92 -19.95
N GLU A 27 -11.88 2.24 -20.16
CA GLU A 27 -10.97 3.11 -20.93
C GLU A 27 -9.66 3.31 -20.20
N ASP A 28 -9.69 3.52 -18.90
CA ASP A 28 -8.48 3.71 -18.09
C ASP A 28 -7.65 2.43 -17.97
N ALA A 29 -8.29 1.26 -17.97
CA ALA A 29 -7.58 0.00 -18.11
C ALA A 29 -6.88 -0.13 -19.47
N ASP A 30 -7.49 0.41 -20.55
CA ASP A 30 -6.86 0.42 -21.86
C ASP A 30 -5.63 1.32 -21.92
N VAL A 31 -5.62 2.45 -21.21
CA VAL A 31 -4.44 3.33 -21.08
C VAL A 31 -3.22 2.53 -20.57
N PHE A 32 -3.40 1.66 -19.57
CA PHE A 32 -2.31 0.80 -19.08
C PHE A 32 -1.77 -0.10 -20.20
N PHE A 33 -2.65 -0.76 -20.98
CA PHE A 33 -2.22 -1.64 -22.06
C PHE A 33 -1.56 -0.90 -23.22
N GLU A 34 -2.02 0.30 -23.53
CA GLU A 34 -1.39 1.17 -24.52
C GLU A 34 0.03 1.54 -24.10
N CYS A 35 0.22 1.95 -22.84
CA CYS A 35 1.54 2.31 -22.31
C CYS A 35 2.54 1.16 -22.33
N ILE A 36 2.14 -0.06 -21.96
CA ILE A 36 3.07 -1.21 -21.97
C ILE A 36 3.39 -1.69 -23.39
N ASN A 37 2.51 -1.48 -24.35
CA ASN A 37 2.72 -1.89 -25.75
C ASN A 37 3.42 -0.82 -26.59
N THR A 38 3.47 0.42 -26.11
CA THR A 38 4.09 1.55 -26.81
C THR A 38 5.11 2.24 -25.90
N PRO A 39 6.33 1.64 -25.73
CA PRO A 39 7.30 2.09 -24.73
C PRO A 39 7.87 3.50 -24.93
N GLN A 40 7.40 4.26 -25.89
CA GLN A 40 7.86 5.64 -26.15
C GLN A 40 7.17 6.69 -25.29
N ASP A 41 6.34 6.29 -24.32
CA ASP A 41 5.46 7.22 -23.76
C ASP A 41 5.85 7.77 -22.43
N ASN A 42 5.79 8.96 -22.39
CA ASN A 42 5.61 10.15 -21.55
C ASN A 42 5.31 9.94 -20.06
N GLY A 43 5.49 8.75 -19.52
CA GLY A 43 5.33 8.48 -18.09
C GLY A 43 3.89 8.65 -17.58
N ALA A 44 2.87 8.43 -18.42
CA ALA A 44 1.47 8.48 -18.00
C ALA A 44 1.16 7.37 -16.99
N VAL A 45 1.70 6.16 -17.21
CA VAL A 45 1.52 4.99 -16.35
C VAL A 45 2.87 4.35 -16.04
N ALA A 46 3.08 4.03 -14.76
CA ALA A 46 4.17 3.18 -14.30
C ALA A 46 3.60 1.89 -13.68
N TRP A 47 4.43 0.87 -13.56
CA TRP A 47 4.04 -0.35 -12.87
C TRP A 47 5.24 -1.00 -12.18
N SER A 48 4.98 -1.77 -11.15
CA SER A 48 6.00 -2.58 -10.47
C SER A 48 5.44 -3.97 -10.16
N LEU A 49 6.27 -4.98 -10.33
CA LEU A 49 5.97 -6.35 -9.93
C LEU A 49 6.57 -6.57 -8.54
N GLY A 50 5.72 -6.66 -7.55
CA GLY A 50 6.11 -6.99 -6.18
C GLY A 50 6.15 -8.51 -5.95
N THR A 51 6.46 -8.90 -4.73
CA THR A 51 6.53 -10.31 -4.31
C THR A 51 5.16 -11.00 -4.40
N ASP A 52 4.08 -10.28 -4.11
CA ASP A 52 2.73 -10.81 -3.97
C ASP A 52 1.69 -10.15 -4.89
N ARG A 53 2.08 -9.11 -5.64
CA ARG A 53 1.16 -8.30 -6.44
C ARG A 53 1.80 -7.57 -7.60
N LEU A 54 0.95 -7.15 -8.54
CA LEU A 54 1.27 -6.11 -9.51
C LEU A 54 0.68 -4.79 -9.02
N ASN A 55 1.51 -3.76 -8.96
CA ASN A 55 1.07 -2.38 -8.72
C ASN A 55 1.08 -1.60 -10.02
N ILE A 56 0.04 -0.78 -10.25
CA ILE A 56 -0.08 0.12 -11.39
C ILE A 56 -0.28 1.53 -10.86
N TYR A 57 0.46 2.48 -11.40
CA TYR A 57 0.48 3.88 -10.98
C TYR A 57 0.12 4.76 -12.17
N TYR A 58 -0.96 5.51 -12.04
CA TYR A 58 -1.39 6.52 -13.02
C TYR A 58 -0.93 7.88 -12.53
N ASN A 59 -0.14 8.56 -13.34
CA ASN A 59 0.34 9.90 -13.02
C ASN A 59 -0.81 10.92 -13.01
N PRO A 60 -0.66 12.07 -12.32
CA PRO A 60 -1.65 13.14 -12.34
C PRO A 60 -2.10 13.49 -13.77
N TYR A 61 -3.36 13.76 -13.97
CA TYR A 61 -4.05 13.98 -15.25
C TYR A 61 -4.22 12.76 -16.18
N THR A 62 -3.71 11.57 -15.82
CA THR A 62 -3.89 10.39 -16.67
C THR A 62 -5.34 9.90 -16.63
N ILE A 63 -5.87 9.68 -15.41
CA ILE A 63 -7.24 9.19 -15.19
C ILE A 63 -8.02 10.01 -14.16
N GLY A 64 -7.51 11.16 -13.75
CA GLY A 64 -8.14 12.01 -12.76
C GLY A 64 -7.54 13.40 -12.75
N SER A 65 -8.09 14.28 -11.92
CA SER A 65 -7.60 15.65 -11.78
C SER A 65 -6.24 15.70 -11.09
N TRP A 66 -5.50 16.79 -11.28
CA TRP A 66 -4.25 17.06 -10.58
C TRP A 66 -4.37 16.96 -9.04
N ALA A 67 -5.52 17.35 -8.51
CA ALA A 67 -5.75 17.38 -7.07
C ALA A 67 -5.73 15.98 -6.43
N LEU A 68 -6.00 14.93 -7.20
CA LEU A 68 -5.93 13.53 -6.75
C LEU A 68 -4.49 13.00 -6.70
N GLY A 69 -3.53 13.70 -7.30
CA GLY A 69 -2.14 13.27 -7.33
C GLY A 69 -1.91 11.97 -8.12
N LEU A 70 -1.05 11.11 -7.59
CA LEU A 70 -0.77 9.79 -8.13
C LEU A 70 -1.91 8.83 -7.74
N ILE A 71 -2.55 8.22 -8.73
CA ILE A 71 -3.58 7.20 -8.49
C ILE A 71 -2.94 5.83 -8.66
N SER A 72 -3.02 5.00 -7.63
CA SER A 72 -2.48 3.64 -7.65
C SER A 72 -3.57 2.60 -7.46
N ILE A 73 -3.41 1.46 -8.14
CA ILE A 73 -4.18 0.25 -7.90
C ILE A 73 -3.23 -0.93 -7.69
N SER A 74 -3.64 -1.86 -6.85
CA SER A 74 -2.89 -3.09 -6.56
C SER A 74 -3.69 -4.31 -6.95
N LEU A 75 -3.03 -5.26 -7.60
CA LEU A 75 -3.62 -6.54 -8.01
C LEU A 75 -2.87 -7.69 -7.33
N PRO A 76 -3.30 -8.11 -6.13
CA PRO A 76 -2.71 -9.25 -5.43
C PRO A 76 -2.84 -10.54 -6.26
N PHE A 77 -1.79 -11.36 -6.31
CA PHE A 77 -1.80 -12.61 -7.08
C PHE A 77 -2.80 -13.62 -6.52
N GLU A 78 -3.01 -13.66 -5.20
CA GLU A 78 -4.02 -14.50 -4.57
C GLU A 78 -5.44 -14.14 -5.02
N LYS A 79 -5.73 -12.84 -5.17
CA LYS A 79 -7.03 -12.35 -5.68
C LYS A 79 -7.16 -12.53 -7.20
N TYR A 80 -6.05 -12.45 -7.93
CA TYR A 80 -5.99 -12.49 -9.41
C TYR A 80 -4.98 -13.54 -9.90
N PRO A 81 -5.24 -14.84 -9.71
CA PRO A 81 -4.26 -15.90 -9.99
C PRO A 81 -3.85 -16.03 -11.47
N ASP A 82 -4.69 -15.53 -12.39
CA ASP A 82 -4.39 -15.54 -13.83
C ASP A 82 -3.63 -14.29 -14.33
N LEU A 83 -3.20 -13.41 -13.41
CA LEU A 83 -2.59 -12.13 -13.75
C LEU A 83 -1.23 -12.29 -14.41
N VAL A 84 -0.38 -13.12 -13.83
CA VAL A 84 0.95 -13.48 -14.30
C VAL A 84 1.11 -14.99 -14.27
N LYS A 85 2.16 -15.50 -14.93
CA LYS A 85 2.42 -16.93 -14.92
C LYS A 85 2.72 -17.42 -13.50
N GLU A 86 2.30 -18.65 -13.19
CA GLU A 86 2.46 -19.29 -11.88
C GLU A 86 3.90 -19.22 -11.35
N GLU A 87 4.89 -19.33 -12.24
CA GLU A 87 6.32 -19.21 -11.88
C GLU A 87 6.72 -17.85 -11.26
N TYR A 88 5.91 -16.81 -11.44
CA TYR A 88 6.10 -15.47 -10.90
C TYR A 88 5.13 -15.12 -9.74
N GLN A 89 4.25 -16.04 -9.37
CA GLN A 89 3.24 -15.84 -8.32
C GLN A 89 3.64 -16.44 -6.98
N ALA A 90 4.76 -17.16 -6.93
CA ALA A 90 5.19 -17.84 -5.71
C ALA A 90 5.63 -16.83 -4.65
N ALA A 91 4.67 -16.19 -3.99
CA ALA A 91 4.95 -15.47 -2.77
C ALA A 91 5.49 -16.47 -1.72
N PRO A 92 6.65 -16.24 -1.11
CA PRO A 92 7.11 -17.04 0.00
C PRO A 92 6.12 -16.94 1.16
N ALA A 93 6.06 -17.95 2.03
CA ALA A 93 5.22 -17.90 3.22
C ALA A 93 5.60 -16.75 4.17
N ASP A 94 6.87 -16.35 4.10
CA ASP A 94 7.43 -15.24 4.87
C ASP A 94 7.99 -14.20 3.91
N TYR A 95 7.49 -12.97 3.99
CA TYR A 95 8.00 -11.85 3.18
C TYR A 95 7.74 -10.50 3.86
N ALA A 96 8.51 -9.51 3.45
CA ALA A 96 8.32 -8.12 3.83
C ALA A 96 8.18 -7.25 2.57
N VAL A 97 7.22 -6.33 2.59
CA VAL A 97 6.99 -5.37 1.49
C VAL A 97 7.00 -3.96 2.07
N LYS A 98 7.78 -3.09 1.47
CA LYS A 98 7.75 -1.67 1.80
C LYS A 98 6.45 -1.06 1.31
N ILE A 99 5.74 -0.38 2.20
CA ILE A 99 4.52 0.36 1.89
C ILE A 99 4.78 1.86 2.02
N ALA A 100 4.23 2.65 1.13
CA ALA A 100 4.36 4.09 1.22
C ALA A 100 3.42 4.65 2.29
N ALA A 101 3.87 5.65 3.03
CA ALA A 101 2.99 6.43 3.89
C ALA A 101 1.86 7.05 3.05
N TYR A 102 0.66 7.14 3.62
CA TYR A 102 -0.57 7.63 2.95
C TYR A 102 -1.07 6.77 1.78
N ALA A 103 -0.48 5.61 1.53
CA ALA A 103 -0.94 4.69 0.50
C ALA A 103 -1.59 3.45 1.13
N ASP A 104 -2.61 2.94 0.45
CA ASP A 104 -3.30 1.74 0.84
C ASP A 104 -2.52 0.51 0.36
N TYR A 105 -2.36 -0.46 1.26
CA TYR A 105 -1.79 -1.75 0.97
C TYR A 105 -2.85 -2.83 1.18
N SER A 106 -3.37 -3.39 0.09
CA SER A 106 -4.40 -4.42 0.14
C SER A 106 -3.82 -5.77 0.57
N ALA A 107 -4.30 -6.35 1.65
CA ALA A 107 -3.80 -7.61 2.22
C ALA A 107 -4.94 -8.51 2.72
N ASP A 108 -4.79 -9.83 2.57
CA ASP A 108 -5.66 -10.82 3.20
C ASP A 108 -5.18 -11.10 4.63
N ILE A 109 -5.54 -10.20 5.56
CA ILE A 109 -5.17 -10.32 6.98
C ILE A 109 -5.98 -11.37 7.74
N TYR A 110 -7.03 -11.89 7.14
CA TYR A 110 -7.88 -12.93 7.73
C TYR A 110 -7.50 -14.33 7.27
N ASN A 111 -6.64 -14.45 6.25
CA ASN A 111 -6.26 -15.70 5.59
C ASN A 111 -7.48 -16.50 5.06
N ASP A 112 -8.51 -15.78 4.59
CA ASP A 112 -9.75 -16.36 4.08
C ASP A 112 -10.11 -15.89 2.65
N GLY A 113 -9.20 -15.13 2.03
CA GLY A 113 -9.39 -14.51 0.71
C GLY A 113 -10.10 -13.15 0.75
N THR A 114 -10.40 -12.63 1.93
CA THR A 114 -10.96 -11.29 2.10
C THR A 114 -9.83 -10.26 2.19
N PHE A 115 -9.73 -9.40 1.17
CA PHE A 115 -8.74 -8.34 1.14
C PHE A 115 -9.27 -7.08 1.80
N VAL A 116 -8.42 -6.49 2.64
CA VAL A 116 -8.63 -5.17 3.27
C VAL A 116 -7.42 -4.29 3.02
N ASP A 117 -7.61 -2.98 3.07
CA ASP A 117 -6.55 -2.01 2.89
C ASP A 117 -5.94 -1.65 4.24
N VAL A 118 -4.62 -1.75 4.33
CA VAL A 118 -3.81 -1.37 5.50
C VAL A 118 -3.01 -0.13 5.13
N SER A 119 -3.17 0.93 5.91
CA SER A 119 -2.54 2.23 5.65
C SER A 119 -1.85 2.78 6.89
N VAL A 120 -0.79 3.56 6.65
CA VAL A 120 0.01 4.20 7.69
C VAL A 120 0.06 5.70 7.42
N TYR A 121 -0.43 6.51 8.36
CA TYR A 121 -0.53 7.96 8.25
C TYR A 121 0.30 8.66 9.32
N PRO A 122 1.45 9.27 8.96
CA PRO A 122 2.11 10.23 9.84
C PRO A 122 1.26 11.50 9.95
N TYR A 123 1.08 12.02 11.17
CA TYR A 123 0.34 13.27 11.40
C TYR A 123 0.78 13.96 12.69
N GLY A 124 0.16 15.13 12.97
CA GLY A 124 0.46 15.89 14.17
C GLY A 124 1.85 16.51 14.09
N ALA A 125 2.01 17.59 13.32
CA ALA A 125 3.29 18.27 13.19
C ALA A 125 3.51 19.26 14.36
N ASP A 126 4.69 19.19 14.97
CA ASP A 126 5.26 20.28 15.78
C ASP A 126 6.49 20.86 15.04
N GLY A 127 6.24 21.91 14.28
CA GLY A 127 7.23 22.47 13.37
C GLY A 127 7.49 21.56 12.16
N PHE A 128 8.66 20.94 12.08
CA PHE A 128 9.06 20.04 10.99
C PHE A 128 8.95 18.54 11.35
N ALA A 129 8.74 18.22 12.62
CA ALA A 129 8.65 16.85 13.10
C ALA A 129 7.19 16.39 13.22
N ASN A 130 6.93 15.12 12.96
CA ASN A 130 5.68 14.48 13.29
C ASN A 130 5.72 13.99 14.74
N ASN A 131 4.57 14.00 15.43
CA ASN A 131 4.46 13.54 16.81
C ASN A 131 3.41 12.43 16.99
N ALA A 132 2.79 12.01 15.92
CA ALA A 132 1.78 10.95 15.95
C ALA A 132 1.77 10.12 14.67
N LEU A 133 1.25 8.91 14.78
CA LEU A 133 1.07 7.93 13.73
C LEU A 133 -0.33 7.34 13.83
N ARG A 134 -1.03 7.22 12.73
CA ARG A 134 -2.26 6.42 12.62
C ARG A 134 -2.02 5.19 11.77
N ILE A 135 -2.44 4.04 12.25
CA ILE A 135 -2.60 2.83 11.44
C ILE A 135 -4.09 2.62 11.24
N GLN A 136 -4.50 2.39 10.00
CA GLN A 136 -5.89 2.18 9.64
C GLN A 136 -6.06 0.90 8.82
N ILE A 137 -7.15 0.18 9.07
CA ILE A 137 -7.57 -1.00 8.30
C ILE A 137 -8.96 -0.70 7.78
N GLN A 138 -9.14 -0.80 6.47
CA GLN A 138 -10.41 -0.51 5.80
C GLN A 138 -10.83 -1.68 4.92
N ASN A 139 -12.13 -1.95 4.89
CA ASN A 139 -12.75 -2.80 3.88
C ASN A 139 -13.57 -1.91 2.95
N LYS A 140 -13.00 -1.55 1.80
CA LYS A 140 -13.55 -0.53 0.89
C LYS A 140 -13.67 0.82 1.62
N GLU A 141 -14.89 1.32 1.79
CA GLU A 141 -15.16 2.59 2.49
C GLU A 141 -15.43 2.41 4.00
N GLU A 142 -15.53 1.18 4.48
CA GLU A 142 -15.83 0.90 5.88
C GLU A 142 -14.54 0.73 6.69
N GLU A 143 -14.36 1.58 7.70
CA GLU A 143 -13.26 1.43 8.65
C GLU A 143 -13.48 0.17 9.50
N VAL A 144 -12.55 -0.79 9.42
CA VAL A 144 -12.53 -1.99 10.24
C VAL A 144 -11.88 -1.70 11.58
N ALA A 145 -10.73 -1.02 11.56
CA ALA A 145 -9.99 -0.60 12.74
C ALA A 145 -9.15 0.64 12.43
N SER A 146 -8.99 1.49 13.44
CA SER A 146 -8.10 2.64 13.39
C SER A 146 -7.48 2.83 14.76
N GLN A 147 -6.18 3.07 14.83
CA GLN A 147 -5.48 3.32 16.07
C GLN A 147 -4.45 4.42 15.92
N ASP A 148 -4.50 5.38 16.85
CA ASP A 148 -3.57 6.48 16.97
C ASP A 148 -2.50 6.17 18.00
N PHE A 149 -1.23 6.41 17.61
CA PHE A 149 -0.07 6.34 18.46
C PHE A 149 0.51 7.74 18.59
N ASN A 150 0.51 8.26 19.81
CA ASN A 150 0.93 9.62 20.13
C ASN A 150 2.26 9.63 20.89
N ASP A 151 2.77 10.82 21.19
CA ASP A 151 4.01 11.02 21.94
C ASP A 151 5.26 10.48 21.22
N MET A 152 5.22 10.48 19.88
CA MET A 152 6.33 10.14 19.01
C MET A 152 7.11 11.40 18.61
N TYR A 153 8.35 11.24 18.14
CA TYR A 153 9.11 12.34 17.55
C TYR A 153 9.96 11.81 16.39
N TYR A 154 9.59 12.19 15.16
CA TYR A 154 10.29 11.76 13.95
C TYR A 154 10.07 12.74 12.79
N PHE A 155 11.00 12.76 11.83
CA PHE A 155 10.91 13.59 10.63
C PHE A 155 10.32 12.86 9.43
N ASN A 156 10.64 11.57 9.31
CA ASN A 156 10.11 10.69 8.27
C ASN A 156 9.96 9.28 8.81
N LEU A 157 9.31 8.43 8.04
CA LEU A 157 9.16 7.02 8.37
C LEU A 157 9.27 6.14 7.12
N ASP A 158 9.67 4.89 7.36
CA ASP A 158 9.54 3.78 6.43
C ASP A 158 8.59 2.75 7.04
N ALA A 159 7.60 2.31 6.30
CA ALA A 159 6.67 1.28 6.75
C ALA A 159 6.83 0.01 5.93
N TYR A 160 6.75 -1.14 6.61
CA TYR A 160 6.83 -2.46 5.98
C TYR A 160 5.69 -3.32 6.48
N TYR A 161 4.93 -3.87 5.54
CA TYR A 161 4.04 -4.97 5.84
C TYR A 161 4.84 -6.27 5.81
N VAL A 162 4.71 -7.07 6.86
CA VAL A 162 5.43 -8.34 7.01
C VAL A 162 4.42 -9.45 7.20
N ARG A 163 4.48 -10.47 6.34
CA ARG A 163 3.76 -11.73 6.52
C ARG A 163 4.75 -12.79 7.00
N SER A 164 4.38 -13.52 8.04
CA SER A 164 5.14 -14.68 8.53
C SER A 164 4.17 -15.84 8.79
N GLY A 165 4.09 -16.75 7.83
CA GLY A 165 3.03 -17.76 7.75
C GLY A 165 1.65 -17.11 7.70
N ASP A 166 0.82 -17.37 8.69
CA ASP A 166 -0.54 -16.82 8.83
C ASP A 166 -0.59 -15.55 9.71
N ARG A 167 0.56 -15.02 10.12
CA ARG A 167 0.65 -13.83 10.96
C ARG A 167 1.02 -12.61 10.13
N HIS A 168 0.47 -11.47 10.51
CA HIS A 168 0.62 -10.19 9.80
C HIS A 168 1.14 -9.12 10.73
N PHE A 169 2.18 -8.41 10.31
CA PHE A 169 2.82 -7.36 11.09
C PHE A 169 3.00 -6.09 10.27
N LEU A 170 3.08 -4.97 10.98
CA LEU A 170 3.61 -3.72 10.45
C LEU A 170 4.87 -3.38 11.26
N HIS A 171 5.96 -3.15 10.55
CA HIS A 171 7.16 -2.54 11.06
C HIS A 171 7.19 -1.09 10.58
N VAL A 172 7.15 -0.15 11.50
CA VAL A 172 7.17 1.28 11.19
C VAL A 172 8.45 1.88 11.77
N LEU A 173 9.43 2.07 10.89
CA LEU A 173 10.70 2.68 11.24
C LEU A 173 10.54 4.19 11.24
N THR A 174 10.62 4.78 12.41
CA THR A 174 10.60 6.23 12.56
C THR A 174 12.02 6.77 12.66
N HIS A 175 12.31 7.82 11.91
CA HIS A 175 13.64 8.43 11.80
C HIS A 175 13.63 9.81 12.46
N ALA A 176 14.39 9.96 13.52
CA ALA A 176 14.60 11.22 14.25
C ALA A 176 15.91 11.89 13.82
N GLU A 177 16.30 12.96 14.52
CA GLU A 177 17.60 13.62 14.32
C GLU A 177 18.79 12.67 14.58
N ASN A 178 19.90 12.93 13.89
CA ASN A 178 21.16 12.18 14.04
C ASN A 178 21.07 10.70 13.67
N ASP A 179 20.28 10.35 12.67
CA ASP A 179 20.09 8.97 12.19
C ASP A 179 19.55 7.99 13.24
N TRP A 180 18.93 8.52 14.29
CA TRP A 180 18.27 7.68 15.28
C TRP A 180 17.01 7.06 14.66
N THR A 181 16.98 5.74 14.63
CA THR A 181 15.88 4.96 14.08
C THR A 181 15.27 4.09 15.16
N THR A 182 13.95 4.10 15.22
CA THR A 182 13.15 3.23 16.09
C THR A 182 12.22 2.39 15.22
N ASP A 183 12.26 1.08 15.37
CA ASP A 183 11.32 0.16 14.74
C ASP A 183 10.15 -0.09 15.68
N ASN A 184 8.99 0.45 15.36
CA ASN A 184 7.74 0.25 16.08
C ASN A 184 7.01 -0.93 15.43
N VAL A 185 6.70 -1.96 16.22
CA VAL A 185 6.15 -3.22 15.72
C VAL A 185 4.70 -3.39 16.14
N TYR A 186 3.85 -3.62 15.17
CA TYR A 186 2.42 -3.85 15.37
C TYR A 186 2.01 -5.19 14.75
N GLU A 187 1.23 -5.99 15.46
CA GLU A 187 0.63 -7.20 14.92
C GLU A 187 -0.83 -6.90 14.53
N ILE A 188 -1.21 -7.36 13.35
CA ILE A 188 -2.60 -7.30 12.88
C ILE A 188 -3.22 -8.69 13.03
N THR A 189 -4.19 -8.81 13.91
CA THR A 189 -4.86 -10.08 14.18
C THR A 189 -6.38 -9.87 14.25
N ASN A 190 -7.14 -10.61 13.44
CA ASN A 190 -8.60 -10.50 13.37
C ASN A 190 -9.11 -9.05 13.15
N GLY A 191 -8.44 -8.29 12.31
CA GLY A 191 -8.78 -6.89 12.05
C GLY A 191 -8.50 -5.93 13.21
N GLN A 192 -7.73 -6.34 14.21
CA GLN A 192 -7.30 -5.50 15.33
C GLN A 192 -5.79 -5.23 15.23
N ILE A 193 -5.38 -4.06 15.71
CA ILE A 193 -3.99 -3.61 15.73
C ILE A 193 -3.48 -3.76 17.16
N HIS A 194 -2.43 -4.54 17.35
CA HIS A 194 -1.80 -4.78 18.64
C HIS A 194 -0.38 -4.19 18.63
N ASP A 195 -0.13 -3.24 19.53
CA ASP A 195 1.21 -2.69 19.74
C ASP A 195 2.08 -3.72 20.48
N LEU A 196 3.17 -4.15 19.84
CA LEU A 196 4.15 -5.06 20.43
C LEU A 196 5.33 -4.33 21.04
N GLY A 197 5.34 -3.00 20.97
CA GLY A 197 6.43 -2.16 21.43
C GLY A 197 7.42 -1.80 20.33
N TYR A 198 8.61 -1.38 20.74
CA TYR A 198 9.61 -0.89 19.79
C TYR A 198 11.01 -1.48 20.08
N VAL A 199 11.85 -1.44 19.05
CA VAL A 199 13.27 -1.80 19.11
C VAL A 199 14.09 -0.64 18.54
N GLU A 200 15.19 -0.29 19.20
CA GLU A 200 16.13 0.70 18.68
C GLU A 200 16.96 0.09 17.54
N GLY A 201 17.07 0.84 16.43
CA GLY A 201 17.85 0.45 15.26
C GLY A 201 17.00 -0.15 14.13
N THR A 202 17.68 -0.53 13.06
CA THR A 202 17.06 -1.08 11.85
C THR A 202 17.00 -2.60 11.94
N PRO A 203 15.83 -3.24 11.82
CA PRO A 203 15.70 -4.68 11.90
C PRO A 203 16.42 -5.38 10.75
N ALA A 204 16.85 -6.62 11.01
CA ALA A 204 17.61 -7.41 10.04
C ALA A 204 16.84 -7.72 8.76
N LEU A 205 15.49 -7.77 8.80
CA LEU A 205 14.63 -8.04 7.65
C LEU A 205 14.72 -6.97 6.53
N ILE A 206 15.26 -5.79 6.83
CA ILE A 206 15.42 -4.68 5.87
C ILE A 206 16.82 -4.64 5.25
N ARG A 207 17.72 -5.52 5.67
CA ARG A 207 19.12 -5.53 5.20
C ARG A 207 19.35 -6.31 3.90
N TYR A 208 18.29 -6.85 3.28
CA TYR A 208 18.37 -7.72 2.10
C TYR A 208 17.66 -7.12 0.86
N GLU A 209 17.64 -5.82 0.74
CA GLU A 209 17.29 -5.15 -0.52
C GLU A 209 18.47 -5.10 -1.49
#